data_e54e44d41a2b0eef47fd1ebbad2c07e2
#
_entry.id   e54e44d41a2b0eef47fd1ebbad2c07e2
#
_cell.length_a   1.000
_cell.length_b   1.000
_cell.length_c   1.000
_cell.angle_alpha   90.00
_cell.angle_beta   90.00
_cell.angle_gamma   90.00
#
_symmetry.space_group_name_H-M   'P 1'
#
loop_
_entity.id
_entity.type
_entity.pdbx_description
1 polymer ?
#
loop_
_entity_poly.entity_id
_entity_poly.type
_entity_poly.pdbx_seq_one_letter_code
_entity_poly.pdbx_strand_id
1 'polypeptide(L)'
;DQAIINVEYQGNNAKNGAIITIENMEKAAMPVVIEYETVSGNKGRVKLPVEIWQNGGIFKTRIRVNEELIKVTIDPDKVFPDYNSENNTWTAKKQ
;
A
#
# COMPACT_ATOMS: atom_id res chain seq x y z
N ASP A 1 4.97 13.31 0.39
CA ASP A 1 4.15 12.38 -0.40
C ASP A 1 4.61 10.94 -0.22
N GLN A 2 3.68 10.04 -0.15
CA GLN A 2 3.93 8.61 -0.12
C GLN A 2 3.35 8.00 -1.39
N ALA A 3 4.06 7.04 -1.96
CA ALA A 3 3.65 6.44 -3.22
C ALA A 3 3.64 4.92 -3.10
N ILE A 4 2.70 4.28 -3.81
CA ILE A 4 2.71 2.84 -4.02
C ILE A 4 3.53 2.59 -5.29
N ILE A 5 4.68 1.95 -5.16
CA ILE A 5 5.54 1.71 -6.31
C ILE A 5 5.46 0.28 -6.83
N ASN A 6 4.92 -0.64 -6.06
CA ASN A 6 4.72 -2.01 -6.53
C ASN A 6 3.72 -2.76 -5.67
N VAL A 7 2.94 -3.63 -6.31
CA VAL A 7 2.07 -4.60 -5.64
C VAL A 7 2.34 -5.95 -6.30
N GLU A 8 2.73 -6.93 -5.49
CA GLU A 8 3.03 -8.27 -5.98
C GLU A 8 2.49 -9.31 -5.00
N TYR A 9 2.43 -10.57 -5.42
CA TYR A 9 1.96 -11.65 -4.57
C TYR A 9 3.15 -12.54 -4.21
N GLN A 10 3.17 -12.98 -2.96
CA GLN A 10 4.25 -13.82 -2.48
C GLN A 10 4.28 -15.15 -3.27
N GLY A 11 5.43 -15.46 -3.87
CA GLY A 11 5.57 -16.62 -4.72
C GLY A 11 4.70 -16.58 -5.96
N ASN A 12 4.30 -15.38 -6.40
CA ASN A 12 3.41 -15.16 -7.55
C ASN A 12 2.03 -15.82 -7.37
N ASN A 13 1.60 -16.00 -6.13
CA ASN A 13 0.31 -16.64 -5.84
C ASN A 13 -0.44 -15.82 -4.79
N ALA A 14 -1.59 -15.28 -5.19
CA ALA A 14 -2.40 -14.42 -4.33
C ALA A 14 -2.86 -15.12 -3.04
N LYS A 15 -2.96 -16.44 -3.04
CA LYS A 15 -3.31 -17.21 -1.84
C LYS A 15 -2.25 -17.12 -0.75
N ASN A 16 -1.03 -16.74 -1.10
CA ASN A 16 0.08 -16.61 -0.15
C ASN A 16 0.21 -15.21 0.45
N GLY A 17 -0.67 -14.29 0.08
CA GLY A 17 -0.64 -12.92 0.53
C GLY A 17 -0.03 -11.98 -0.49
N ALA A 18 -0.18 -10.69 -0.26
CA ALA A 18 0.32 -9.63 -1.12
C ALA A 18 1.48 -8.89 -0.44
N ILE A 19 2.40 -8.41 -1.26
CA ILE A 19 3.51 -7.57 -0.82
C ILE A 19 3.35 -6.22 -1.50
N ILE A 20 3.20 -5.18 -0.69
CA ILE A 20 3.03 -3.81 -1.18
C ILE A 20 4.32 -3.05 -0.88
N THR A 21 4.93 -2.49 -1.91
CA THR A 21 6.13 -1.67 -1.77
C THR A 21 5.71 -0.20 -1.84
N ILE A 22 6.08 0.55 -0.82
CA ILE A 22 5.74 1.97 -0.70
C ILE A 22 7.02 2.78 -0.58
N GLU A 23 6.96 4.02 -1.05
CA GLU A 23 8.07 4.95 -0.99
C GLU A 23 7.64 6.22 -0.27
N ASN A 24 8.48 6.69 0.64
CA ASN A 24 8.31 8.00 1.26
C ASN A 24 9.10 9.01 0.46
N MET A 25 8.39 9.87 -0.27
CA MET A 25 8.97 10.89 -1.12
C MET A 25 9.23 12.20 -0.37
N GLU A 26 8.87 12.23 0.91
CA GLU A 26 9.04 13.40 1.76
C GLU A 26 10.29 13.26 2.62
N LYS A 27 10.82 14.40 3.09
CA LYS A 27 11.92 14.37 4.06
C LYS A 27 11.45 13.97 5.45
N ALA A 28 10.20 14.27 5.79
CA ALA A 28 9.64 13.95 7.08
C ALA A 28 9.08 12.53 7.09
N ALA A 29 9.35 11.77 8.13
CA ALA A 29 8.76 10.45 8.30
C ALA A 29 7.34 10.60 8.83
N MET A 30 6.40 9.91 8.17
CA MET A 30 4.98 9.94 8.52
C MET A 30 4.48 8.50 8.68
N PRO A 31 3.51 8.27 9.56
CA PRO A 31 2.87 6.95 9.61
C PRO A 31 2.09 6.71 8.32
N VAL A 32 1.87 5.45 8.00
CA VAL A 32 1.19 5.07 6.76
C VAL A 32 -0.08 4.31 7.10
N VAL A 33 -1.18 4.69 6.47
CA VAL A 33 -2.42 3.92 6.50
C VAL A 33 -2.67 3.41 5.08
N ILE A 34 -2.83 2.10 4.95
CA ILE A 34 -3.10 1.44 3.68
C ILE A 34 -4.49 0.82 3.75
N GLU A 35 -5.33 1.13 2.77
CA GLU A 35 -6.60 0.44 2.58
C GLU A 35 -6.52 -0.41 1.34
N TYR A 36 -6.98 -1.66 1.42
CA TYR A 36 -7.00 -2.55 0.28
C TYR A 36 -8.38 -3.13 0.06
N GLU A 37 -8.65 -3.51 -1.18
CA GLU A 37 -9.88 -4.17 -1.57
C GLU A 37 -9.54 -5.38 -2.44
N THR A 38 -10.18 -6.52 -2.15
CA THR A 38 -9.97 -7.77 -2.89
C THR A 38 -11.00 -7.92 -3.99
N VAL A 39 -10.76 -8.90 -4.87
CA VAL A 39 -11.66 -9.20 -6.00
C VAL A 39 -13.06 -9.58 -5.56
N SER A 40 -13.22 -10.14 -4.34
CA SER A 40 -14.53 -10.49 -3.81
C SER A 40 -15.23 -9.35 -3.07
N GLY A 41 -14.57 -8.17 -2.99
CA GLY A 41 -15.14 -7.01 -2.33
C GLY A 41 -14.78 -6.85 -0.86
N ASN A 42 -13.92 -7.71 -0.32
CA ASN A 42 -13.44 -7.55 1.05
C ASN A 42 -12.48 -6.37 1.14
N LYS A 43 -12.62 -5.57 2.19
CA LYS A 43 -11.75 -4.43 2.45
C LYS A 43 -11.06 -4.58 3.77
N GLY A 44 -9.83 -4.07 3.85
CA GLY A 44 -9.07 -4.05 5.08
C GLY A 44 -8.15 -2.85 5.14
N ARG A 45 -7.65 -2.56 6.34
CA ARG A 45 -6.72 -1.48 6.58
C ARG A 45 -5.52 -1.98 7.36
N VAL A 46 -4.35 -1.44 7.03
CA VAL A 46 -3.10 -1.70 7.74
C VAL A 46 -2.54 -0.35 8.15
N LYS A 47 -2.18 -0.22 9.42
CA LYS A 47 -1.51 0.97 9.93
C LYS A 47 -0.05 0.64 10.18
N LEU A 48 0.84 1.43 9.61
CA LEU A 48 2.29 1.26 9.76
C LEU A 48 2.85 2.47 10.50
N PRO A 49 3.69 2.25 11.53
CA PRO A 49 4.25 3.35 12.30
C PRO A 49 5.36 4.07 11.53
N VAL A 50 5.78 5.25 12.03
CA VAL A 50 6.85 6.02 11.40
C VAL A 50 8.17 5.27 11.39
N GLU A 51 8.35 4.31 12.29
CA GLU A 51 9.58 3.53 12.42
C GLU A 51 9.90 2.70 11.16
N ILE A 52 8.91 2.45 10.31
CA ILE A 52 9.16 1.73 9.04
C ILE A 52 10.19 2.46 8.16
N TRP A 53 10.36 3.77 8.35
CA TRP A 53 11.27 4.58 7.54
C TRP A 53 12.69 4.67 8.09
N GLN A 54 13.00 3.96 9.18
CA GLN A 54 14.32 4.03 9.81
C GLN A 54 15.47 3.62 8.89
N ASN A 55 15.22 2.68 7.99
CA ASN A 55 16.25 2.13 7.12
C ASN A 55 16.19 2.68 5.69
N GLY A 56 15.49 3.77 5.47
CA GLY A 56 15.40 4.39 4.16
C GLY A 56 13.99 4.77 3.76
N GLY A 57 13.84 5.22 2.53
CA GLY A 57 12.58 5.75 2.02
C GLY A 57 11.70 4.71 1.33
N ILE A 58 12.08 3.44 1.33
CA ILE A 58 11.31 2.37 0.70
C ILE A 58 11.03 1.29 1.73
N PHE A 59 9.77 0.85 1.80
CA PHE A 59 9.36 -0.19 2.73
C PHE A 59 8.41 -1.16 2.04
N LYS A 60 8.60 -2.46 2.30
CA LYS A 60 7.72 -3.50 1.82
C LYS A 60 6.88 -4.02 2.98
N THR A 61 5.58 -4.02 2.82
CA THR A 61 4.67 -4.58 3.81
C THR A 61 3.91 -5.75 3.22
N ARG A 62 3.72 -6.78 4.02
CA ARG A 62 2.96 -7.96 3.63
C ARG A 62 1.54 -7.86 4.16
N ILE A 63 0.57 -8.05 3.28
CA ILE A 63 -0.85 -8.08 3.63
C ILE A 63 -1.35 -9.51 3.55
N ARG A 64 -2.02 -9.96 4.60
CA ARG A 64 -2.57 -11.31 4.65
C ARG A 64 -3.87 -11.35 3.89
N VAL A 65 -3.80 -11.75 2.64
CA VAL A 65 -4.97 -11.99 1.79
C VAL A 65 -4.81 -13.38 1.17
N ASN A 66 -5.91 -13.93 0.71
CA ASN A 66 -5.91 -15.24 0.04
C ASN A 66 -6.50 -15.14 -1.37
N GLU A 67 -6.62 -13.96 -1.89
CA GLU A 67 -7.15 -13.68 -3.21
C GLU A 67 -6.50 -12.41 -3.76
N GLU A 68 -6.72 -12.15 -5.05
CA GLU A 68 -6.12 -11.00 -5.69
C GLU A 68 -6.72 -9.68 -5.18
N LEU A 69 -5.91 -8.64 -5.22
CA LEU A 69 -6.31 -7.29 -4.88
C LEU A 69 -6.77 -6.57 -6.13
N ILE A 70 -7.81 -5.73 -6.00
CA ILE A 70 -8.25 -4.87 -7.10
C ILE A 70 -7.86 -3.42 -6.86
N LYS A 71 -7.62 -3.03 -5.62
CA LYS A 71 -7.27 -1.64 -5.29
C LYS A 71 -6.47 -1.57 -4.00
N VAL A 72 -5.49 -0.69 -3.98
CA VAL A 72 -4.71 -0.36 -2.78
C VAL A 72 -4.59 1.15 -2.73
N THR A 73 -4.88 1.76 -1.57
CA THR A 73 -4.83 3.20 -1.38
C THR A 73 -4.02 3.53 -0.15
N ILE A 74 -3.07 4.47 -0.27
CA ILE A 74 -2.36 5.06 0.86
C ILE A 74 -3.13 6.30 1.29
N ASP A 75 -3.24 6.50 2.61
CA ASP A 75 -3.93 7.64 3.21
C ASP A 75 -5.34 7.81 2.66
N PRO A 76 -6.19 6.77 2.81
CA PRO A 76 -7.53 6.81 2.20
C PRO A 76 -8.41 7.92 2.74
N ASP A 77 -8.11 8.42 3.94
CA ASP A 77 -8.90 9.48 4.57
C ASP A 77 -8.35 10.87 4.28
N LYS A 78 -7.27 10.97 3.48
CA LYS A 78 -6.67 12.23 3.06
C LYS A 78 -6.31 13.14 4.24
N VAL A 79 -5.68 12.53 5.26
CA VAL A 79 -5.32 13.24 6.49
C VAL A 79 -4.13 14.15 6.30
N PHE A 80 -3.20 13.80 5.38
CA PHE A 80 -1.96 14.53 5.18
C PHE A 80 -2.12 15.59 4.07
N PRO A 81 -1.62 16.83 4.30
CA PRO A 81 -1.91 17.96 3.41
C PRO A 81 -1.22 17.88 2.04
N ASP A 82 -0.08 17.22 1.92
CA ASP A 82 0.65 17.14 0.65
C ASP A 82 0.25 15.90 -0.15
N TYR A 83 -1.03 15.68 -0.26
CA TYR A 83 -1.59 14.51 -0.90
C TYR A 83 -1.47 14.57 -2.42
N ASN A 84 -0.90 13.53 -3.01
CA ASN A 84 -0.81 13.37 -4.45
C ASN A 84 -1.63 12.13 -4.86
N SER A 85 -2.78 12.34 -5.45
CA SER A 85 -3.72 11.26 -5.79
C SER A 85 -3.19 10.33 -6.88
N GLU A 86 -2.25 10.77 -7.71
CA GLU A 86 -1.70 9.92 -8.76
C GLU A 86 -0.81 8.82 -8.20
N ASN A 87 -0.15 9.07 -7.06
CA ASN A 87 0.82 8.15 -6.48
C ASN A 87 0.25 7.29 -5.36
N ASN A 88 -0.89 7.66 -4.82
CA ASN A 88 -1.37 7.00 -3.60
C ASN A 88 -2.36 5.86 -3.84
N THR A 89 -2.75 5.63 -5.07
CA THR A 89 -3.72 4.59 -5.41
C THR A 89 -3.17 3.67 -6.48
N TRP A 90 -3.27 2.37 -6.23
CA TRP A 90 -2.95 1.33 -7.20
C TRP A 90 -4.25 0.58 -7.52
N THR A 91 -4.47 0.30 -8.79
CA THR A 91 -5.59 -0.53 -9.23
C THR A 91 -5.07 -1.64 -10.14
N ALA A 92 -5.68 -2.81 -10.04
CA ALA A 92 -5.33 -3.91 -10.92
C ALA A 92 -5.79 -3.57 -12.34
N LYS A 93 -4.92 -3.83 -13.33
CA LYS A 93 -5.29 -3.63 -14.73
C LYS A 93 -6.19 -4.76 -15.16
N LYS A 94 -7.33 -4.40 -15.72
CA LYS A 94 -8.20 -5.37 -16.38
C LYS A 94 -7.74 -5.53 -17.82
N GLN A 95 -7.61 -6.76 -18.19
CA GLN A 95 -7.31 -7.11 -19.57
C GLN A 95 -8.60 -7.43 -20.31
#